data_f5bdd378692b2e16e5008d8a6a6a4f10
#
_entry.id   f5bdd378692b2e16e5008d8a6a6a4f10
#
_cell.length_a   1.000
_cell.length_b   1.000
_cell.length_c   1.000
_cell.angle_alpha   90.00
_cell.angle_beta   90.00
_cell.angle_gamma   90.00
#
_symmetry.space_group_name_H-M   'P 1'
#
loop_
_entity.id
_entity.type
_entity.pdbx_description
1 polymer ?
#
loop_
_entity_poly.entity_id
_entity_poly.type
_entity_poly.pdbx_seq_one_letter_code
_entity_poly.pdbx_strand_id
1 'polypeptide(L)'
;MCKSKCVSLQPEFEQNPQKIVMITSFTAENYRSIDGEIRLSFKADTGIKDMDNRGYTTVANTHVLNAKAFFGANSSGKSNVFKAVGMMRGIIIHSVRLNDNETLPYDAFLLSDEEARPTRFEISFVDGTDKFTYGFSYTAQRIEEEWLIVKFPKRSLKTLLRRTPDLIEIDAQNYPEGLSIKDGTIPLNNNRLFISLAAQLGGEISKRVIEWFRTKPNVISGLQDNDFSHYTKEMLHTRADYKDEILYFIGSMDVGFREVITQQEYIDEKLLPKGLPAEIVASLKEHPPIVAYAKHEKINADGEVMGVVDFDIDERESDGTRKLFNLAGPIVDTLRQGKSLFVDELDAQLHPLLSRRIVTLFNCAETNPHGAQLIFTTHDTNMLSKKLLRRDQVVFVEKTVRTHYSTKLTPMMSIKFDNGSKPRTDSNYEKNYLEGKYGAIPYFEDEFEGCNE
;
A
#
# COMPACT_ATOMS: atom_id res chain seq x y z
N MET A 1 -23.64 -25.31 10.51
CA MET A 1 -23.01 -24.88 11.78
C MET A 1 -21.52 -25.19 11.68
N CYS A 2 -20.72 -24.25 11.23
CA CYS A 2 -19.26 -24.37 11.23
C CYS A 2 -18.73 -23.16 12.00
N LYS A 3 -18.59 -23.32 13.31
CA LYS A 3 -17.75 -22.43 14.12
C LYS A 3 -16.31 -22.80 13.78
N SER A 4 -15.79 -22.24 12.68
CA SER A 4 -14.34 -22.23 12.47
C SER A 4 -13.75 -21.36 13.57
N LYS A 5 -13.04 -21.98 14.49
CA LYS A 5 -12.20 -21.32 15.48
C LYS A 5 -11.24 -20.40 14.73
N CYS A 6 -11.53 -19.09 14.69
CA CYS A 6 -10.50 -18.10 14.55
C CYS A 6 -9.63 -18.26 15.80
N VAL A 7 -8.48 -18.91 15.64
CA VAL A 7 -7.48 -18.99 16.71
C VAL A 7 -7.03 -17.55 16.92
N SER A 8 -7.34 -17.02 18.11
CA SER A 8 -6.96 -15.68 18.51
C SER A 8 -5.46 -15.52 18.41
N LEU A 9 -5.02 -14.56 17.59
CA LEU A 9 -3.70 -13.93 17.67
C LEU A 9 -3.68 -13.03 18.92
N GLN A 10 -3.71 -13.61 20.12
CA GLN A 10 -3.59 -12.86 21.35
C GLN A 10 -2.29 -13.24 22.07
N PRO A 11 -1.25 -12.43 21.89
CA PRO A 11 -0.61 -11.82 23.05
C PRO A 11 -1.55 -10.67 23.50
N GLU A 12 -1.67 -10.44 24.79
CA GLU A 12 -2.44 -9.33 25.36
C GLU A 12 -1.89 -8.01 24.78
N PHE A 13 -2.58 -7.47 23.76
CA PHE A 13 -2.30 -6.12 23.28
C PHE A 13 -2.62 -5.18 24.43
N GLU A 14 -1.61 -4.52 24.98
CA GLU A 14 -1.84 -3.39 25.87
C GLU A 14 -2.82 -2.44 25.18
N GLN A 15 -4.01 -2.34 25.76
CA GLN A 15 -5.12 -1.52 25.28
C GLN A 15 -4.86 -0.04 25.58
N ASN A 16 -3.83 0.52 24.97
CA ASN A 16 -3.83 1.95 24.74
C ASN A 16 -4.70 2.17 23.49
N PRO A 17 -5.82 2.87 23.56
CA PRO A 17 -6.71 3.05 22.40
C PRO A 17 -5.94 3.83 21.32
N GLN A 18 -5.26 3.09 20.44
CA GLN A 18 -4.57 3.71 19.32
C GLN A 18 -5.59 4.41 18.44
N LYS A 19 -5.28 5.63 18.09
CA LYS A 19 -6.09 6.44 17.19
C LYS A 19 -6.19 5.76 15.82
N ILE A 20 -7.38 5.31 15.43
CA ILE A 20 -7.59 4.67 14.14
C ILE A 20 -7.38 5.70 13.03
N VAL A 21 -6.57 5.34 12.04
CA VAL A 21 -6.21 6.17 10.89
C VAL A 21 -6.36 5.36 9.61
N MET A 22 -7.22 5.80 8.67
CA MET A 22 -7.53 5.03 7.46
C MET A 22 -7.65 5.93 6.24
N ILE A 23 -7.19 5.45 5.08
CA ILE A 23 -7.44 6.06 3.77
C ILE A 23 -8.91 5.87 3.41
N THR A 24 -9.57 6.95 2.96
CA THR A 24 -10.97 6.91 2.51
C THR A 24 -11.12 7.13 1.02
N SER A 25 -10.18 7.80 0.37
CA SER A 25 -10.08 7.90 -1.10
C SER A 25 -8.69 8.29 -1.56
N PHE A 26 -8.36 7.93 -2.80
CA PHE A 26 -7.17 8.38 -3.51
C PHE A 26 -7.56 8.72 -4.96
N THR A 27 -7.01 9.80 -5.47
CA THR A 27 -7.21 10.27 -6.84
C THR A 27 -5.85 10.55 -7.48
N ALA A 28 -5.68 10.16 -8.74
CA ALA A 28 -4.53 10.50 -9.55
C ALA A 28 -4.96 10.83 -10.98
N GLU A 29 -4.24 11.74 -11.63
CA GLU A 29 -4.45 12.17 -13.01
C GLU A 29 -3.10 12.49 -13.65
N ASN A 30 -2.98 12.23 -14.94
CA ASN A 30 -1.79 12.48 -15.74
C ASN A 30 -0.51 11.92 -15.11
N TYR A 31 -0.47 10.62 -14.87
CA TYR A 31 0.69 9.93 -14.29
C TYR A 31 0.94 8.58 -14.97
N ARG A 32 2.09 8.38 -15.61
CA ARG A 32 2.51 7.14 -16.30
C ARG A 32 1.46 6.63 -17.29
N SER A 33 0.74 5.55 -16.96
CA SER A 33 -0.34 5.02 -17.79
C SER A 33 -1.72 5.58 -17.43
N ILE A 34 -1.80 6.49 -16.49
CA ILE A 34 -3.02 7.16 -16.06
C ILE A 34 -3.12 8.48 -16.83
N ASP A 35 -4.06 8.59 -17.76
CA ASP A 35 -4.33 9.81 -18.54
C ASP A 35 -5.28 10.75 -17.80
N GLY A 36 -6.57 10.47 -17.81
CA GLY A 36 -7.56 11.22 -17.04
C GLY A 36 -7.64 10.80 -15.58
N GLU A 37 -8.55 11.44 -14.84
CA GLU A 37 -8.74 11.18 -13.42
C GLU A 37 -9.14 9.73 -13.14
N ILE A 38 -8.37 9.04 -12.32
CA ILE A 38 -8.78 7.81 -11.64
C ILE A 38 -9.12 8.11 -10.19
N ARG A 39 -10.18 7.49 -9.69
CA ARG A 39 -10.60 7.64 -8.29
C ARG A 39 -10.83 6.31 -7.61
N LEU A 40 -10.12 6.09 -6.52
CA LEU A 40 -10.29 4.97 -5.62
C LEU A 40 -11.08 5.39 -4.39
N SER A 41 -12.19 4.74 -4.11
CA SER A 41 -12.94 4.90 -2.87
C SER A 41 -12.69 3.68 -1.97
N PHE A 42 -12.37 3.95 -0.71
CA PHE A 42 -12.26 2.93 0.34
C PHE A 42 -13.46 2.95 1.29
N LYS A 43 -14.50 3.71 0.98
CA LYS A 43 -15.75 3.71 1.75
C LYS A 43 -16.52 2.43 1.46
N ALA A 44 -16.93 1.73 2.52
CA ALA A 44 -17.77 0.55 2.40
C ALA A 44 -19.22 0.95 2.05
N ASP A 45 -19.83 0.20 1.13
CA ASP A 45 -21.25 0.33 0.84
C ASP A 45 -22.07 -0.45 1.88
N THR A 46 -22.80 0.27 2.71
CA THR A 46 -23.66 -0.34 3.75
C THR A 46 -24.96 -0.93 3.21
N GLY A 47 -25.29 -0.67 1.94
CA GLY A 47 -26.44 -1.26 1.26
C GLY A 47 -26.23 -2.72 0.85
N ILE A 48 -24.99 -3.24 0.88
CA ILE A 48 -24.67 -4.64 0.60
C ILE A 48 -24.36 -5.41 1.89
N LYS A 49 -24.81 -6.67 1.94
CA LYS A 49 -24.58 -7.57 3.08
C LYS A 49 -23.54 -8.65 2.76
N ASP A 50 -22.51 -8.26 2.04
CA ASP A 50 -21.42 -9.17 1.67
C ASP A 50 -20.59 -9.52 2.92
N MET A 51 -20.11 -10.77 3.00
CA MET A 51 -19.26 -11.26 4.10
C MET A 51 -19.85 -11.05 5.50
N ASP A 52 -21.18 -11.11 5.66
CA ASP A 52 -21.86 -10.89 6.95
C ASP A 52 -21.47 -9.56 7.62
N ASN A 53 -21.31 -8.51 6.81
CA ASN A 53 -20.88 -7.16 7.20
C ASN A 53 -19.47 -7.07 7.80
N ARG A 54 -18.56 -8.01 7.45
CA ARG A 54 -17.12 -7.92 7.77
C ARG A 54 -16.35 -7.20 6.66
N GLY A 55 -15.05 -7.01 6.86
CA GLY A 55 -14.13 -6.42 5.86
C GLY A 55 -14.13 -4.89 5.82
N TYR A 56 -14.67 -4.25 6.86
CA TYR A 56 -14.56 -2.81 7.07
C TYR A 56 -14.44 -2.45 8.55
N THR A 57 -13.88 -1.28 8.80
CA THR A 57 -13.78 -0.68 10.14
C THR A 57 -14.60 0.60 10.18
N THR A 58 -15.27 0.88 11.29
CA THR A 58 -16.03 2.11 11.48
C THR A 58 -15.19 3.14 12.22
N VAL A 59 -14.90 4.27 11.58
CA VAL A 59 -14.13 5.38 12.14
C VAL A 59 -14.76 6.70 11.76
N ALA A 60 -14.89 7.65 12.70
CA ALA A 60 -15.48 8.98 12.49
C ALA A 60 -16.83 8.92 11.73
N ASN A 61 -17.72 8.01 12.10
CA ASN A 61 -19.00 7.75 11.43
C ASN A 61 -18.87 7.43 9.93
N THR A 62 -17.78 6.78 9.54
CA THR A 62 -17.54 6.30 8.18
C THR A 62 -17.14 4.83 8.25
N HIS A 63 -17.77 3.99 7.43
CA HIS A 63 -17.35 2.61 7.24
C HIS A 63 -16.26 2.60 6.16
N VAL A 64 -15.06 2.15 6.51
CA VAL A 64 -13.89 2.16 5.64
C VAL A 64 -13.40 0.74 5.43
N LEU A 65 -13.17 0.35 4.18
CA LEU A 65 -12.75 -0.99 3.79
C LEU A 65 -11.34 -1.32 4.33
N ASN A 66 -11.20 -2.52 4.85
CA ASN A 66 -9.93 -3.05 5.36
C ASN A 66 -9.07 -3.70 4.27
N ALA A 67 -9.65 -4.06 3.14
CA ALA A 67 -8.91 -4.58 1.99
C ALA A 67 -9.46 -4.01 0.69
N LYS A 68 -8.60 -3.91 -0.35
CA LYS A 68 -8.97 -3.59 -1.72
C LYS A 68 -8.09 -4.35 -2.71
N ALA A 69 -8.74 -5.12 -3.58
CA ALA A 69 -8.08 -6.01 -4.52
C ALA A 69 -8.23 -5.50 -5.96
N PHE A 70 -7.13 -5.49 -6.71
CA PHE A 70 -7.06 -5.07 -8.10
C PHE A 70 -6.81 -6.27 -9.00
N PHE A 71 -7.75 -6.54 -9.91
CA PHE A 71 -7.68 -7.60 -10.91
C PHE A 71 -7.52 -7.00 -12.31
N GLY A 72 -6.79 -7.66 -13.17
CA GLY A 72 -6.61 -7.23 -14.56
C GLY A 72 -5.43 -7.94 -15.22
N ALA A 73 -5.38 -7.88 -16.54
CA ALA A 73 -4.30 -8.45 -17.32
C ALA A 73 -2.93 -7.84 -16.99
N ASN A 74 -1.85 -8.50 -17.42
CA ASN A 74 -0.51 -7.92 -17.40
C ASN A 74 -0.51 -6.60 -18.18
N SER A 75 0.30 -5.65 -17.75
CA SER A 75 0.39 -4.31 -18.35
C SER A 75 -0.89 -3.46 -18.30
N SER A 76 -1.94 -3.84 -17.56
CA SER A 76 -3.16 -3.04 -17.41
C SER A 76 -2.99 -1.74 -16.62
N GLY A 77 -1.84 -1.56 -15.96
CA GLY A 77 -1.51 -0.37 -15.18
C GLY A 77 -1.76 -0.49 -13.67
N LYS A 78 -2.04 -1.68 -13.14
CA LYS A 78 -2.23 -1.93 -11.70
C LYS A 78 -1.09 -1.34 -10.87
N SER A 79 0.15 -1.68 -11.19
CA SER A 79 1.36 -1.19 -10.51
C SER A 79 1.52 0.33 -10.57
N ASN A 80 1.04 0.98 -11.64
CA ASN A 80 1.14 2.44 -11.77
C ASN A 80 0.23 3.19 -10.80
N VAL A 81 -0.90 2.58 -10.41
CA VAL A 81 -1.76 3.14 -9.35
C VAL A 81 -1.02 3.18 -8.01
N PHE A 82 -0.26 2.12 -7.68
CA PHE A 82 0.52 2.07 -6.44
C PHE A 82 1.74 3.00 -6.49
N LYS A 83 2.40 3.05 -7.65
CA LYS A 83 3.49 4.02 -7.88
C LYS A 83 3.02 5.47 -7.76
N ALA A 84 1.76 5.78 -8.12
CA ALA A 84 1.19 7.11 -7.94
C ALA A 84 1.08 7.48 -6.45
N VAL A 85 0.67 6.56 -5.58
CA VAL A 85 0.67 6.78 -4.11
C VAL A 85 2.10 7.00 -3.60
N GLY A 86 3.05 6.20 -4.06
CA GLY A 86 4.47 6.34 -3.71
C GLY A 86 5.06 7.68 -4.17
N MET A 87 4.75 8.11 -5.41
CA MET A 87 5.17 9.40 -5.96
C MET A 87 4.62 10.57 -5.15
N MET A 88 3.29 10.57 -4.88
CA MET A 88 2.67 11.58 -4.03
C MET A 88 3.36 11.67 -2.68
N ARG A 89 3.59 10.54 -2.01
CA ARG A 89 4.29 10.46 -0.73
C ARG A 89 5.71 11.03 -0.83
N GLY A 90 6.46 10.64 -1.86
CA GLY A 90 7.83 11.10 -2.09
C GLY A 90 7.93 12.61 -2.23
N ILE A 91 7.07 13.24 -3.04
CA ILE A 91 7.04 14.69 -3.22
C ILE A 91 6.70 15.40 -1.90
N ILE A 92 5.72 14.92 -1.15
CA ILE A 92 5.31 15.50 0.13
C ILE A 92 6.45 15.49 1.15
N ILE A 93 7.20 14.41 1.23
CA ILE A 93 8.27 14.25 2.22
C ILE A 93 9.54 15.01 1.80
N HIS A 94 9.85 15.05 0.51
CA HIS A 94 11.16 15.49 0.03
C HIS A 94 11.17 16.86 -0.63
N SER A 95 10.03 17.40 -1.13
CA SER A 95 10.02 18.69 -1.86
C SER A 95 10.58 19.85 -1.05
N VAL A 96 10.43 19.84 0.26
CA VAL A 96 10.94 20.89 1.16
C VAL A 96 12.46 21.04 1.14
N ARG A 97 13.19 20.00 0.68
CA ARG A 97 14.67 19.99 0.60
C ARG A 97 15.20 20.44 -0.76
N LEU A 98 14.32 20.61 -1.76
CA LEU A 98 14.75 21.00 -3.10
C LEU A 98 15.28 22.44 -3.10
N ASN A 99 16.36 22.67 -3.85
CA ASN A 99 16.83 24.02 -4.19
C ASN A 99 15.98 24.59 -5.32
N ASP A 100 16.06 25.90 -5.54
CA ASP A 100 15.23 26.62 -6.52
C ASP A 100 15.42 26.11 -7.96
N ASN A 101 16.63 25.63 -8.29
CA ASN A 101 16.98 25.13 -9.62
C ASN A 101 16.73 23.63 -9.80
N GLU A 102 16.28 22.93 -8.78
CA GLU A 102 15.99 21.49 -8.85
C GLU A 102 14.56 21.26 -9.32
N THR A 103 14.38 20.21 -10.11
CA THR A 103 13.07 19.82 -10.63
C THR A 103 12.38 18.80 -9.72
N LEU A 104 11.06 18.85 -9.71
CA LEU A 104 10.23 17.80 -9.13
C LEU A 104 10.30 16.53 -10.00
N PRO A 105 10.24 15.34 -9.39
CA PRO A 105 10.10 14.11 -10.14
C PRO A 105 8.75 14.13 -10.89
N TYR A 106 8.82 14.07 -12.22
CA TYR A 106 7.64 14.19 -13.09
C TYR A 106 7.63 13.07 -14.11
N ASP A 107 6.53 12.30 -14.14
CA ASP A 107 6.37 11.10 -14.96
C ASP A 107 4.93 11.06 -15.52
N ALA A 108 4.64 11.99 -16.45
CA ALA A 108 3.33 12.19 -17.03
C ALA A 108 2.92 11.07 -17.99
N PHE A 109 1.64 11.02 -18.36
CA PHE A 109 1.14 10.17 -19.41
C PHE A 109 1.67 10.66 -20.79
N LEU A 110 2.36 9.77 -21.50
CA LEU A 110 3.10 10.12 -22.73
C LEU A 110 2.34 9.82 -24.04
N LEU A 111 1.16 9.19 -23.97
CA LEU A 111 0.39 8.80 -25.17
C LEU A 111 -0.70 9.82 -25.50
N SER A 112 -0.64 11.03 -24.96
CA SER A 112 -1.45 12.18 -25.33
C SER A 112 -0.62 13.16 -26.14
N ASP A 113 -1.26 13.86 -27.06
CA ASP A 113 -0.69 14.99 -27.82
C ASP A 113 -0.75 16.32 -27.07
N GLU A 114 -1.34 16.35 -25.89
CA GLU A 114 -1.35 17.51 -25.00
C GLU A 114 -0.01 17.69 -24.32
N GLU A 115 0.68 18.78 -24.63
CA GLU A 115 1.96 19.12 -24.01
C GLU A 115 1.79 19.53 -22.53
N ALA A 116 2.65 19.01 -21.67
CA ALA A 116 2.94 19.51 -20.31
C ALA A 116 1.71 19.70 -19.38
N ARG A 117 0.71 18.80 -19.42
CA ARG A 117 -0.37 18.83 -18.41
C ARG A 117 0.17 18.56 -17.01
N PRO A 118 -0.31 19.29 -15.98
CA PRO A 118 0.06 18.96 -14.61
C PRO A 118 -0.35 17.56 -14.19
N THR A 119 0.50 16.86 -13.46
CA THR A 119 0.11 15.67 -12.71
C THR A 119 -0.65 16.12 -11.47
N ARG A 120 -1.77 15.45 -11.15
CA ARG A 120 -2.61 15.75 -9.99
C ARG A 120 -2.72 14.55 -9.08
N PHE A 121 -2.55 14.77 -7.77
CA PHE A 121 -2.79 13.78 -6.72
C PHE A 121 -3.68 14.37 -5.63
N GLU A 122 -4.60 13.54 -5.13
CA GLU A 122 -5.41 13.86 -3.96
C GLU A 122 -5.60 12.61 -3.11
N ILE A 123 -5.52 12.75 -1.80
CA ILE A 123 -5.83 11.69 -0.85
C ILE A 123 -6.74 12.21 0.25
N SER A 124 -7.73 11.40 0.62
CA SER A 124 -8.52 11.66 1.81
C SER A 124 -8.30 10.56 2.83
N PHE A 125 -8.15 10.93 4.08
CA PHE A 125 -7.99 10.00 5.19
C PHE A 125 -8.70 10.48 6.44
N VAL A 126 -8.98 9.55 7.32
CA VAL A 126 -9.48 9.81 8.67
C VAL A 126 -8.30 9.66 9.63
N ASP A 127 -8.15 10.58 10.55
CA ASP A 127 -7.19 10.55 11.63
C ASP A 127 -7.93 10.73 12.96
N GLY A 128 -8.34 9.62 13.57
CA GLY A 128 -9.22 9.56 14.72
C GLY A 128 -10.62 10.06 14.38
N THR A 129 -10.97 11.27 14.80
CA THR A 129 -12.27 11.90 14.53
C THR A 129 -12.24 12.90 13.39
N ASP A 130 -11.06 13.35 12.98
CA ASP A 130 -10.86 14.37 11.95
C ASP A 130 -10.75 13.71 10.57
N LYS A 131 -11.31 14.37 9.55
CA LYS A 131 -11.20 13.94 8.15
C LYS A 131 -10.42 14.96 7.37
N PHE A 132 -9.32 14.51 6.78
CA PHE A 132 -8.44 15.31 5.95
C PHE A 132 -8.63 14.97 4.48
N THR A 133 -8.56 15.97 3.62
CA THR A 133 -8.35 15.83 2.18
C THR A 133 -7.20 16.75 1.80
N TYR A 134 -6.14 16.17 1.30
CA TYR A 134 -4.98 16.90 0.86
C TYR A 134 -4.63 16.52 -0.58
N GLY A 135 -4.30 17.52 -1.38
CA GLY A 135 -3.91 17.30 -2.77
C GLY A 135 -3.10 18.44 -3.33
N PHE A 136 -2.50 18.16 -4.47
CA PHE A 136 -1.76 19.14 -5.26
C PHE A 136 -1.70 18.72 -6.73
N SER A 137 -1.48 19.68 -7.62
CA SER A 137 -1.10 19.46 -8.99
C SER A 137 0.25 20.13 -9.29
N TYR A 138 1.04 19.53 -10.17
CA TYR A 138 2.40 20.00 -10.38
C TYR A 138 2.94 19.60 -11.78
N THR A 139 3.94 20.33 -12.21
CA THR A 139 4.83 20.01 -13.35
C THR A 139 6.24 19.72 -12.84
N ALA A 140 7.17 19.40 -13.73
CA ALA A 140 8.57 19.23 -13.33
C ALA A 140 9.17 20.50 -12.67
N GLN A 141 8.66 21.68 -13.00
CA GLN A 141 9.22 22.96 -12.60
C GLN A 141 8.56 23.53 -11.35
N ARG A 142 7.26 23.29 -11.15
CA ARG A 142 6.53 23.97 -10.07
C ARG A 142 5.26 23.24 -9.63
N ILE A 143 4.79 23.64 -8.44
CA ILE A 143 3.47 23.33 -7.94
C ILE A 143 2.46 24.30 -8.60
N GLU A 144 1.44 23.75 -9.28
CA GLU A 144 0.38 24.52 -9.93
C GLU A 144 -0.77 24.80 -8.99
N GLU A 145 -1.19 23.81 -8.23
CA GLU A 145 -2.20 23.97 -7.19
C GLU A 145 -1.86 23.16 -5.96
N GLU A 146 -2.28 23.61 -4.78
CA GLU A 146 -2.19 22.86 -3.53
C GLU A 146 -3.39 23.21 -2.65
N TRP A 147 -3.99 22.18 -2.01
CA TRP A 147 -5.14 22.40 -1.12
C TRP A 147 -5.13 21.45 0.07
N LEU A 148 -5.62 21.98 1.20
CA LEU A 148 -5.88 21.22 2.42
C LEU A 148 -7.30 21.52 2.91
N ILE A 149 -8.12 20.48 2.99
CA ILE A 149 -9.50 20.56 3.45
C ILE A 149 -9.64 19.67 4.66
N VAL A 150 -10.26 20.16 5.72
CA VAL A 150 -10.44 19.40 6.96
C VAL A 150 -11.88 19.47 7.44
N LYS A 151 -12.38 18.36 7.95
CA LYS A 151 -13.65 18.29 8.66
C LYS A 151 -13.41 17.84 10.09
N PHE A 152 -13.49 18.79 11.02
CA PHE A 152 -13.47 18.52 12.45
C PHE A 152 -14.83 17.97 12.94
N PRO A 153 -14.87 17.25 14.07
CA PRO A 153 -16.11 16.70 14.63
C PRO A 153 -17.14 17.82 14.87
N LYS A 154 -18.38 17.56 14.49
CA LYS A 154 -19.52 18.49 14.68
C LYS A 154 -19.34 19.85 14.03
N ARG A 155 -18.36 20.05 13.15
CA ARG A 155 -18.15 21.29 12.39
C ARG A 155 -18.41 21.06 10.90
N SER A 156 -18.64 22.13 10.15
CA SER A 156 -18.67 22.11 8.68
C SER A 156 -17.28 21.82 8.10
N LEU A 157 -17.25 21.40 6.85
CA LEU A 157 -16.02 21.26 6.07
C LEU A 157 -15.34 22.64 5.98
N LYS A 158 -14.01 22.68 6.15
CA LYS A 158 -13.18 23.90 6.09
C LYS A 158 -12.05 23.70 5.10
N THR A 159 -11.91 24.62 4.15
CA THR A 159 -10.70 24.75 3.36
C THR A 159 -9.68 25.55 4.17
N LEU A 160 -8.61 24.88 4.60
CA LEU A 160 -7.57 25.52 5.43
C LEU A 160 -6.51 26.20 4.57
N LEU A 161 -6.18 25.59 3.43
CA LEU A 161 -5.20 26.07 2.46
C LEU A 161 -5.75 25.90 1.05
N ARG A 162 -5.59 26.91 0.23
CA ARG A 162 -5.65 26.84 -1.24
C ARG A 162 -4.53 27.70 -1.80
N ARG A 163 -3.72 27.11 -2.66
CA ARG A 163 -2.61 27.78 -3.32
C ARG A 163 -2.69 27.58 -4.82
N THR A 164 -2.46 28.63 -5.55
CA THR A 164 -2.15 28.66 -6.98
C THR A 164 -0.84 29.45 -7.18
N PRO A 165 -0.26 29.55 -8.38
CA PRO A 165 0.94 30.35 -8.61
C PRO A 165 0.82 31.82 -8.17
N ASP A 166 -0.38 32.39 -8.30
CA ASP A 166 -0.65 33.80 -8.08
C ASP A 166 -1.33 34.12 -6.75
N LEU A 167 -1.86 33.10 -6.05
CA LEU A 167 -2.70 33.34 -4.87
C LEU A 167 -2.49 32.25 -3.81
N ILE A 168 -2.35 32.68 -2.56
CA ILE A 168 -2.39 31.80 -1.38
C ILE A 168 -3.52 32.25 -0.47
N GLU A 169 -4.52 31.40 -0.30
CA GLU A 169 -5.65 31.58 0.61
C GLU A 169 -5.50 30.66 1.83
N ILE A 170 -5.68 31.21 3.02
CA ILE A 170 -5.55 30.49 4.30
C ILE A 170 -6.71 30.84 5.20
N ASP A 171 -7.32 29.87 5.84
CA ASP A 171 -8.21 30.06 6.99
C ASP A 171 -7.37 30.47 8.21
N ALA A 172 -7.18 31.77 8.40
CA ALA A 172 -6.34 32.33 9.46
C ALA A 172 -6.77 31.90 10.88
N GLN A 173 -8.05 31.59 11.08
CA GLN A 173 -8.57 31.12 12.37
C GLN A 173 -8.24 29.68 12.66
N ASN A 174 -8.34 28.79 11.65
CA ASN A 174 -8.20 27.35 11.84
C ASN A 174 -6.82 26.82 11.35
N TYR A 175 -6.03 27.64 10.64
CA TYR A 175 -4.70 27.30 10.12
C TYR A 175 -3.72 28.49 10.24
N PRO A 176 -3.55 29.07 11.45
CA PRO A 176 -2.68 30.23 11.66
C PRO A 176 -1.20 29.98 11.36
N GLU A 177 -0.78 28.72 11.40
CA GLU A 177 0.61 28.28 11.15
C GLU A 177 1.12 28.61 9.73
N GLY A 178 0.23 28.84 8.78
CA GLY A 178 0.57 29.20 7.41
C GLY A 178 0.71 30.70 7.14
N LEU A 179 0.40 31.58 8.10
CA LEU A 179 0.34 33.02 7.87
C LEU A 179 1.68 33.64 7.47
N SER A 180 2.78 33.22 8.12
CA SER A 180 4.13 33.73 7.84
C SER A 180 4.65 33.35 6.45
N ILE A 181 4.15 32.25 5.88
CA ILE A 181 4.45 31.86 4.50
C ILE A 181 3.56 32.65 3.53
N LYS A 182 2.27 32.80 3.85
CA LYS A 182 1.31 33.53 3.03
C LYS A 182 1.70 35.00 2.84
N ASP A 183 2.13 35.68 3.92
CA ASP A 183 2.48 37.09 3.90
C ASP A 183 3.91 37.37 3.35
N GLY A 184 4.63 36.31 2.95
CA GLY A 184 5.98 36.40 2.38
C GLY A 184 7.11 36.60 3.40
N THR A 185 6.82 36.60 4.71
CA THR A 185 7.85 36.68 5.76
C THR A 185 8.82 35.47 5.62
N ILE A 186 8.25 34.30 5.24
CA ILE A 186 9.05 33.10 4.94
C ILE A 186 8.87 32.78 3.44
N PRO A 187 9.95 32.78 2.64
CA PRO A 187 9.85 32.54 1.21
C PRO A 187 9.49 31.07 0.91
N LEU A 188 8.57 30.87 -0.05
CA LEU A 188 8.19 29.60 -0.56
C LEU A 188 8.58 29.48 -2.02
N ASN A 189 9.48 28.54 -2.32
CA ASN A 189 9.91 28.26 -3.68
C ASN A 189 8.78 27.59 -4.47
N ASN A 190 8.76 27.81 -5.80
CA ASN A 190 7.67 27.29 -6.65
C ASN A 190 7.64 25.74 -6.70
N ASN A 191 8.78 25.10 -6.51
CA ASN A 191 8.94 23.62 -6.53
C ASN A 191 8.73 22.95 -5.15
N ARG A 192 8.35 23.72 -4.11
CA ARG A 192 8.12 23.18 -2.76
C ARG A 192 6.64 23.23 -2.41
N LEU A 193 6.17 22.19 -1.71
CA LEU A 193 4.83 22.18 -1.16
C LEU A 193 4.75 23.08 0.08
N PHE A 194 3.66 23.85 0.15
CA PHE A 194 3.36 24.74 1.27
C PHE A 194 3.26 23.98 2.59
N ILE A 195 2.49 22.88 2.60
CA ILE A 195 2.30 22.07 3.81
C ILE A 195 3.61 21.49 4.34
N SER A 196 4.54 21.12 3.45
CA SER A 196 5.85 20.56 3.84
C SER A 196 6.72 21.61 4.52
N LEU A 197 6.69 22.83 4.03
CA LEU A 197 7.38 23.97 4.64
C LEU A 197 6.73 24.36 5.98
N ALA A 198 5.40 24.47 6.02
CA ALA A 198 4.66 24.79 7.26
C ALA A 198 4.91 23.75 8.37
N ALA A 199 4.98 22.46 8.02
CA ALA A 199 5.33 21.42 8.97
C ALA A 199 6.76 21.54 9.50
N GLN A 200 7.73 21.91 8.64
CA GLN A 200 9.12 22.14 9.04
C GLN A 200 9.25 23.32 10.02
N LEU A 201 8.41 24.34 9.85
CA LEU A 201 8.34 25.51 10.74
C LEU A 201 7.59 25.25 12.05
N GLY A 202 7.11 24.05 12.25
CA GLY A 202 6.48 23.67 13.52
C GLY A 202 4.95 23.63 13.50
N GLY A 203 4.29 23.88 12.35
CA GLY A 203 2.85 23.85 12.21
C GLY A 203 2.21 22.55 12.67
N GLU A 204 1.23 22.57 13.56
CA GLU A 204 0.64 21.36 14.17
C GLU A 204 -0.19 20.55 13.18
N ILE A 205 -1.06 21.18 12.41
CA ILE A 205 -1.91 20.52 11.41
C ILE A 205 -1.05 19.98 10.28
N SER A 206 -0.09 20.79 9.80
CA SER A 206 0.85 20.38 8.75
C SER A 206 1.71 19.20 9.18
N LYS A 207 2.23 19.21 10.41
CA LYS A 207 2.97 18.06 10.98
C LYS A 207 2.12 16.79 11.03
N ARG A 208 0.85 16.87 11.43
CA ARG A 208 -0.05 15.69 11.45
C ARG A 208 -0.19 15.10 10.05
N VAL A 209 -0.36 15.93 9.02
CA VAL A 209 -0.48 15.45 7.64
C VAL A 209 0.85 14.85 7.16
N ILE A 210 1.98 15.53 7.37
CA ILE A 210 3.30 15.02 6.97
C ILE A 210 3.63 13.71 7.70
N GLU A 211 3.37 13.64 9.00
CA GLU A 211 3.62 12.44 9.81
C GLU A 211 2.76 11.27 9.34
N TRP A 212 1.50 11.55 8.96
CA TRP A 212 0.65 10.54 8.34
C TRP A 212 1.30 9.95 7.08
N PHE A 213 1.78 10.80 6.14
CA PHE A 213 2.47 10.33 4.93
C PHE A 213 3.78 9.61 5.23
N ARG A 214 4.46 10.00 6.28
CA ARG A 214 5.73 9.36 6.67
C ARG A 214 5.53 7.97 7.24
N THR A 215 4.47 7.76 8.03
CA THR A 215 4.32 6.57 8.88
C THR A 215 3.23 5.61 8.44
N LYS A 216 2.17 6.06 7.74
CA LYS A 216 0.97 5.25 7.52
C LYS A 216 0.91 4.53 6.16
N PRO A 217 1.11 5.19 5.00
CA PRO A 217 1.14 4.46 3.73
C PRO A 217 2.48 3.73 3.56
N ASN A 218 2.42 2.42 3.40
CA ASN A 218 3.57 1.60 3.06
C ASN A 218 3.34 0.95 1.70
N VAL A 219 4.19 1.24 0.71
CA VAL A 219 4.03 0.75 -0.66
C VAL A 219 5.13 -0.25 -0.97
N ILE A 220 4.73 -1.47 -1.27
CA ILE A 220 5.60 -2.60 -1.53
C ILE A 220 5.43 -3.05 -2.99
N SER A 221 6.55 -3.19 -3.72
CA SER A 221 6.56 -3.85 -5.02
C SER A 221 6.85 -5.33 -4.85
N GLY A 222 5.94 -6.19 -5.28
CA GLY A 222 6.07 -7.65 -5.11
C GLY A 222 7.18 -8.31 -5.90
N LEU A 223 7.87 -7.58 -6.80
CA LEU A 223 8.95 -8.08 -7.64
C LEU A 223 10.36 -7.67 -7.18
N GLN A 224 10.47 -6.72 -6.25
CA GLN A 224 11.75 -6.24 -5.70
C GLN A 224 11.75 -6.38 -4.19
N ASP A 225 12.01 -7.60 -3.73
CA ASP A 225 11.87 -8.00 -2.32
C ASP A 225 13.03 -7.55 -1.40
N ASN A 226 14.11 -6.99 -1.92
CA ASN A 226 15.31 -6.72 -1.13
C ASN A 226 15.08 -5.73 0.03
N ASP A 227 14.26 -4.69 -0.18
CA ASP A 227 13.97 -3.70 0.87
C ASP A 227 13.14 -4.28 2.02
N PHE A 228 12.33 -5.32 1.75
CA PHE A 228 11.45 -5.94 2.75
C PHE A 228 12.10 -7.05 3.53
N SER A 229 13.01 -7.77 2.90
CA SER A 229 13.91 -8.71 3.58
C SER A 229 14.65 -7.98 4.69
N HIS A 230 15.26 -6.84 4.36
CA HIS A 230 15.96 -6.01 5.34
C HIS A 230 15.04 -5.54 6.47
N TYR A 231 13.83 -5.06 6.15
CA TYR A 231 12.86 -4.59 7.13
C TYR A 231 12.47 -5.67 8.15
N THR A 232 12.12 -6.88 7.67
CA THR A 232 11.76 -8.00 8.56
C THR A 232 12.93 -8.44 9.42
N LYS A 233 14.15 -8.53 8.84
CA LYS A 233 15.37 -8.87 9.57
C LYS A 233 15.70 -7.84 10.65
N GLU A 234 15.61 -6.54 10.30
CA GLU A 234 15.84 -5.45 11.24
C GLU A 234 14.83 -5.48 12.39
N MET A 235 13.53 -5.67 12.10
CA MET A 235 12.52 -5.80 13.15
C MET A 235 12.79 -6.97 14.09
N LEU A 236 13.13 -8.14 13.56
CA LEU A 236 13.45 -9.32 14.36
C LEU A 236 14.71 -9.12 15.22
N HIS A 237 15.68 -8.34 14.73
CA HIS A 237 16.95 -8.10 15.40
C HIS A 237 16.86 -7.02 16.48
N THR A 238 16.15 -5.91 16.17
CA THR A 238 16.18 -4.70 17.01
C THR A 238 14.93 -4.50 17.87
N ARG A 239 13.79 -5.12 17.48
CA ARG A 239 12.47 -4.87 18.07
C ARG A 239 11.95 -6.11 18.80
N ALA A 240 12.41 -6.31 20.03
CA ALA A 240 11.97 -7.43 20.84
C ALA A 240 10.44 -7.50 21.02
N ASP A 241 9.78 -6.34 21.03
CA ASP A 241 8.32 -6.19 21.12
C ASP A 241 7.53 -6.68 19.90
N TYR A 242 8.19 -6.91 18.75
CA TYR A 242 7.59 -7.46 17.54
C TYR A 242 7.97 -8.91 17.25
N LYS A 243 9.04 -9.38 17.87
CA LYS A 243 9.65 -10.68 17.56
C LYS A 243 8.66 -11.83 17.65
N ASP A 244 7.95 -11.92 18.77
CA ASP A 244 7.01 -13.03 19.03
C ASP A 244 5.84 -13.02 18.05
N GLU A 245 5.33 -11.83 17.67
CA GLU A 245 4.24 -11.70 16.71
C GLU A 245 4.68 -12.08 15.29
N ILE A 246 5.88 -11.68 14.87
CA ILE A 246 6.44 -12.05 13.56
C ILE A 246 6.68 -13.56 13.50
N LEU A 247 7.29 -14.15 14.52
CA LEU A 247 7.52 -15.60 14.58
C LEU A 247 6.22 -16.39 14.63
N TYR A 248 5.22 -15.90 15.37
CA TYR A 248 3.89 -16.49 15.37
C TYR A 248 3.22 -16.43 14.00
N PHE A 249 3.29 -15.26 13.32
CA PHE A 249 2.78 -15.10 11.96
C PHE A 249 3.43 -16.12 11.02
N ILE A 250 4.77 -16.18 10.98
CA ILE A 250 5.52 -17.12 10.14
C ILE A 250 5.13 -18.57 10.45
N GLY A 251 5.15 -18.96 11.72
CA GLY A 251 4.82 -20.32 12.15
C GLY A 251 3.37 -20.73 11.86
N SER A 252 2.44 -19.75 11.74
CA SER A 252 1.04 -20.00 11.38
C SER A 252 0.81 -20.24 9.88
N MET A 253 1.84 -20.06 9.04
CA MET A 253 1.77 -20.10 7.59
C MET A 253 2.38 -21.38 6.96
N ASP A 254 2.71 -22.37 7.79
CA ASP A 254 3.21 -23.70 7.36
C ASP A 254 4.46 -23.64 6.45
N VAL A 255 5.46 -22.87 6.89
CA VAL A 255 6.72 -22.68 6.13
C VAL A 255 7.82 -23.71 6.44
N GLY A 256 7.53 -24.71 7.26
CA GLY A 256 8.49 -25.77 7.59
C GLY A 256 9.44 -25.48 8.75
N PHE A 257 9.45 -24.24 9.28
CA PHE A 257 10.21 -23.84 10.48
C PHE A 257 9.38 -22.96 11.40
N ARG A 258 9.78 -22.85 12.65
CA ARG A 258 9.07 -22.03 13.66
C ARG A 258 9.97 -21.06 14.39
N GLU A 259 11.27 -21.20 14.26
CA GLU A 259 12.25 -20.33 14.92
C GLU A 259 13.15 -19.70 13.87
N VAL A 260 13.42 -18.42 14.06
CA VAL A 260 14.35 -17.62 13.26
C VAL A 260 15.31 -16.94 14.23
N ILE A 261 16.59 -17.01 13.94
CA ILE A 261 17.63 -16.24 14.60
C ILE A 261 18.17 -15.18 13.64
N THR A 262 18.52 -14.03 14.16
CA THR A 262 19.13 -12.95 13.39
C THR A 262 20.47 -12.58 13.99
N GLN A 263 21.46 -12.35 13.15
CA GLN A 263 22.78 -11.88 13.58
C GLN A 263 23.32 -10.85 12.60
N GLN A 264 24.16 -9.95 13.08
CA GLN A 264 24.93 -9.05 12.24
C GLN A 264 26.17 -9.78 11.74
N GLU A 265 26.40 -9.75 10.43
CA GLU A 265 27.58 -10.35 9.82
C GLU A 265 28.57 -9.25 9.42
N TYR A 266 29.75 -9.28 10.04
CA TYR A 266 30.85 -8.39 9.67
C TYR A 266 31.49 -8.86 8.37
N ILE A 267 31.46 -8.01 7.34
CA ILE A 267 32.02 -8.35 6.03
C ILE A 267 33.54 -8.16 6.07
N ASP A 268 34.29 -9.23 5.73
CA ASP A 268 35.73 -9.09 5.48
C ASP A 268 35.93 -8.24 4.20
N GLU A 269 36.67 -7.12 4.31
CA GLU A 269 36.98 -6.23 3.18
C GLU A 269 37.59 -6.97 1.98
N LYS A 270 38.30 -8.08 2.23
CA LYS A 270 38.92 -8.87 1.16
C LYS A 270 37.89 -9.57 0.28
N LEU A 271 36.67 -9.78 0.77
CA LEU A 271 35.59 -10.41 0.06
C LEU A 271 34.72 -9.38 -0.69
N LEU A 272 34.88 -8.09 -0.44
CA LEU A 272 34.14 -7.04 -1.12
C LEU A 272 34.62 -6.91 -2.58
N PRO A 273 33.71 -6.61 -3.52
CA PRO A 273 34.06 -6.33 -4.91
C PRO A 273 35.10 -5.21 -5.00
N LYS A 274 36.14 -5.42 -5.81
CA LYS A 274 37.17 -4.39 -6.04
C LYS A 274 36.54 -3.17 -6.73
N GLY A 275 36.75 -1.97 -6.15
CA GLY A 275 36.27 -0.71 -6.72
C GLY A 275 34.99 -0.16 -6.08
N LEU A 276 34.52 -0.75 -4.97
CA LEU A 276 33.47 -0.12 -4.17
C LEU A 276 33.94 1.24 -3.62
N PRO A 277 33.10 2.30 -3.67
CA PRO A 277 33.39 3.58 -3.05
C PRO A 277 33.71 3.41 -1.55
N ALA A 278 34.71 4.15 -1.07
CA ALA A 278 35.15 4.07 0.32
C ALA A 278 34.03 4.39 1.33
N GLU A 279 33.09 5.25 0.95
CA GLU A 279 31.90 5.60 1.75
C GLU A 279 30.96 4.41 1.94
N ILE A 280 30.78 3.56 0.90
CA ILE A 280 29.96 2.34 1.01
C ILE A 280 30.65 1.34 1.92
N VAL A 281 31.98 1.16 1.76
CA VAL A 281 32.75 0.26 2.63
C VAL A 281 32.68 0.71 4.09
N ALA A 282 32.81 2.01 4.35
CA ALA A 282 32.66 2.57 5.69
C ALA A 282 31.26 2.36 6.26
N SER A 283 30.22 2.57 5.47
CA SER A 283 28.81 2.35 5.86
C SER A 283 28.54 0.88 6.19
N LEU A 284 29.06 -0.07 5.41
CA LEU A 284 28.92 -1.50 5.69
C LEU A 284 29.64 -1.97 6.97
N LYS A 285 30.70 -1.28 7.34
CA LYS A 285 31.39 -1.53 8.62
C LYS A 285 30.65 -0.96 9.81
N GLU A 286 30.10 0.23 9.67
CA GLU A 286 29.34 0.91 10.71
C GLU A 286 27.96 0.25 10.92
N HIS A 287 27.35 -0.21 9.82
CA HIS A 287 26.07 -0.90 9.80
C HIS A 287 26.17 -2.26 9.10
N PRO A 288 26.72 -3.29 9.77
CA PRO A 288 26.85 -4.62 9.19
C PRO A 288 25.47 -5.18 8.81
N PRO A 289 25.35 -5.90 7.68
CA PRO A 289 24.09 -6.50 7.26
C PRO A 289 23.58 -7.50 8.30
N ILE A 290 22.26 -7.51 8.47
CA ILE A 290 21.57 -8.49 9.31
C ILE A 290 21.19 -9.69 8.44
N VAL A 291 21.69 -10.87 8.83
CA VAL A 291 21.32 -12.14 8.22
C VAL A 291 20.33 -12.87 9.11
N ALA A 292 19.39 -13.58 8.51
CA ALA A 292 18.39 -14.37 9.21
C ALA A 292 18.52 -15.85 8.87
N TYR A 293 18.51 -16.67 9.90
CA TYR A 293 18.59 -18.13 9.76
C TYR A 293 17.32 -18.78 10.29
N ALA A 294 16.71 -19.64 9.46
CA ALA A 294 15.62 -20.52 9.86
C ALA A 294 16.19 -21.80 10.50
N LYS A 295 15.61 -22.20 11.62
CA LYS A 295 16.00 -23.43 12.31
C LYS A 295 15.17 -24.60 11.85
N HIS A 296 15.84 -25.60 11.27
CA HIS A 296 15.25 -26.85 10.80
C HIS A 296 15.68 -28.02 11.66
N GLU A 297 14.74 -28.92 11.98
CA GLU A 297 15.05 -30.16 12.68
C GLU A 297 15.78 -31.13 11.74
N LYS A 298 16.92 -31.63 12.17
CA LYS A 298 17.66 -32.70 11.48
C LYS A 298 17.12 -34.02 11.98
N ILE A 299 16.60 -34.84 11.08
CA ILE A 299 16.04 -36.17 11.39
C ILE A 299 16.93 -37.29 10.83
N ASN A 300 16.96 -38.44 11.51
CA ASN A 300 17.61 -39.65 11.03
C ASN A 300 16.67 -40.45 10.10
N ALA A 301 17.14 -41.59 9.61
CA ALA A 301 16.36 -42.46 8.73
C ALA A 301 15.07 -43.03 9.41
N ASP A 302 15.05 -43.09 10.72
CA ASP A 302 13.93 -43.59 11.53
C ASP A 302 12.93 -42.46 11.91
N GLY A 303 13.18 -41.21 11.48
CA GLY A 303 12.33 -40.05 11.77
C GLY A 303 12.60 -39.40 13.14
N GLU A 304 13.65 -39.76 13.85
CA GLU A 304 14.01 -39.18 15.15
C GLU A 304 14.80 -37.87 14.98
N VAL A 305 14.49 -36.85 15.79
CA VAL A 305 15.21 -35.58 15.79
C VAL A 305 16.61 -35.76 16.35
N MET A 306 17.63 -35.54 15.53
CA MET A 306 19.05 -35.66 15.86
C MET A 306 19.70 -34.31 16.23
N GLY A 307 19.00 -33.19 16.00
CA GLY A 307 19.54 -31.87 16.24
C GLY A 307 18.85 -30.80 15.41
N VAL A 308 19.44 -29.62 15.34
CA VAL A 308 18.94 -28.47 14.60
C VAL A 308 20.02 -28.00 13.63
N VAL A 309 19.62 -27.57 12.45
CA VAL A 309 20.48 -26.96 11.42
C VAL A 309 19.92 -25.59 11.07
N ASP A 310 20.81 -24.60 11.01
CA ASP A 310 20.47 -23.25 10.62
C ASP A 310 20.59 -23.10 9.11
N PHE A 311 19.48 -22.68 8.47
CA PHE A 311 19.43 -22.39 7.04
C PHE A 311 19.38 -20.89 6.84
N ASP A 312 20.32 -20.32 6.09
CA ASP A 312 20.23 -18.95 5.63
C ASP A 312 18.95 -18.79 4.79
N ILE A 313 18.08 -17.85 5.21
CA ILE A 313 16.76 -17.66 4.57
C ILE A 313 16.92 -17.20 3.12
N ASP A 314 17.88 -16.33 2.82
CA ASP A 314 18.07 -15.80 1.48
C ASP A 314 18.67 -16.84 0.51
N GLU A 315 19.52 -17.74 1.02
CA GLU A 315 20.26 -18.66 0.17
C GLU A 315 19.63 -20.07 0.07
N ARG A 316 18.98 -20.54 1.13
CA ARG A 316 18.58 -21.95 1.27
C ARG A 316 17.09 -22.20 1.28
N GLU A 317 16.27 -21.15 1.57
CA GLU A 317 14.83 -21.31 1.57
C GLU A 317 14.24 -21.16 0.15
N SER A 318 13.04 -21.73 -0.04
CA SER A 318 12.29 -21.58 -1.28
C SER A 318 11.88 -20.13 -1.52
N ASP A 319 11.66 -19.74 -2.78
CA ASP A 319 11.20 -18.41 -3.14
C ASP A 319 9.91 -18.01 -2.42
N GLY A 320 8.96 -18.94 -2.28
CA GLY A 320 7.70 -18.70 -1.56
C GLY A 320 7.92 -18.50 -0.07
N THR A 321 8.82 -19.27 0.55
CA THR A 321 9.20 -19.11 1.96
C THR A 321 9.88 -17.77 2.19
N ARG A 322 10.83 -17.40 1.32
CA ARG A 322 11.51 -16.10 1.37
C ARG A 322 10.52 -14.93 1.24
N LYS A 323 9.61 -15.02 0.26
CA LYS A 323 8.57 -14.01 0.07
C LYS A 323 7.70 -13.84 1.30
N LEU A 324 7.24 -14.95 1.89
CA LEU A 324 6.43 -14.90 3.10
C LEU A 324 7.19 -14.30 4.28
N PHE A 325 8.46 -14.68 4.46
CA PHE A 325 9.33 -14.10 5.46
C PHE A 325 9.48 -12.58 5.27
N ASN A 326 9.76 -12.15 4.04
CA ASN A 326 9.91 -10.73 3.71
C ASN A 326 8.64 -9.92 4.00
N LEU A 327 7.46 -10.48 3.75
CA LEU A 327 6.17 -9.85 4.02
C LEU A 327 5.79 -9.87 5.51
N ALA A 328 6.39 -10.73 6.33
CA ALA A 328 5.98 -10.92 7.72
C ALA A 328 6.11 -9.65 8.57
N GLY A 329 7.27 -8.99 8.53
CA GLY A 329 7.50 -7.73 9.24
C GLY A 329 6.50 -6.64 8.82
N PRO A 330 6.41 -6.29 7.53
CA PRO A 330 5.45 -5.32 7.03
C PRO A 330 3.99 -5.62 7.38
N ILE A 331 3.54 -6.88 7.29
CA ILE A 331 2.16 -7.28 7.62
C ILE A 331 1.90 -7.11 9.11
N VAL A 332 2.76 -7.64 9.97
CA VAL A 332 2.62 -7.56 11.43
C VAL A 332 2.64 -6.10 11.88
N ASP A 333 3.59 -5.29 11.40
CA ASP A 333 3.67 -3.87 11.71
C ASP A 333 2.42 -3.11 11.24
N THR A 334 1.91 -3.43 10.05
CA THR A 334 0.70 -2.82 9.50
C THR A 334 -0.52 -3.13 10.37
N LEU A 335 -0.71 -4.39 10.75
CA LEU A 335 -1.83 -4.81 11.60
C LEU A 335 -1.75 -4.18 13.00
N ARG A 336 -0.56 -4.18 13.59
CA ARG A 336 -0.33 -3.63 14.93
C ARG A 336 -0.49 -2.12 14.99
N GLN A 337 -0.01 -1.40 13.97
CA GLN A 337 -0.01 0.07 13.95
C GLN A 337 -1.22 0.69 13.21
N GLY A 338 -2.15 -0.11 12.67
CA GLY A 338 -3.27 0.39 11.89
C GLY A 338 -2.81 1.19 10.68
N LYS A 339 -1.81 0.69 9.92
CA LYS A 339 -1.27 1.32 8.72
C LYS A 339 -2.03 0.89 7.47
N SER A 340 -1.67 1.47 6.32
CA SER A 340 -2.16 1.04 5.00
C SER A 340 -0.99 0.43 4.22
N LEU A 341 -1.10 -0.84 3.86
CA LEU A 341 -0.10 -1.61 3.14
C LEU A 341 -0.55 -1.81 1.70
N PHE A 342 0.25 -1.33 0.75
CA PHE A 342 0.05 -1.53 -0.68
C PHE A 342 1.03 -2.59 -1.16
N VAL A 343 0.53 -3.72 -1.66
CA VAL A 343 1.35 -4.84 -2.15
C VAL A 343 1.04 -5.10 -3.61
N ASP A 344 2.01 -4.84 -4.48
CA ASP A 344 1.89 -5.22 -5.89
C ASP A 344 2.18 -6.72 -6.03
N GLU A 345 1.31 -7.46 -6.73
CA GLU A 345 1.41 -8.91 -6.94
C GLU A 345 1.53 -9.71 -5.62
N LEU A 346 0.54 -9.58 -4.73
CA LEU A 346 0.52 -10.28 -3.44
C LEU A 346 0.66 -11.80 -3.59
N ASP A 347 0.09 -12.35 -4.66
CA ASP A 347 0.07 -13.79 -4.95
C ASP A 347 1.36 -14.33 -5.61
N ALA A 348 2.23 -13.45 -6.14
CA ALA A 348 3.46 -13.89 -6.79
C ALA A 348 4.29 -14.76 -5.83
N GLN A 349 4.70 -15.95 -6.29
CA GLN A 349 5.49 -16.93 -5.53
C GLN A 349 4.84 -17.49 -4.25
N LEU A 350 3.62 -17.08 -3.89
CA LEU A 350 2.90 -17.62 -2.74
C LEU A 350 1.89 -18.69 -3.17
N HIS A 351 1.75 -19.71 -2.34
CA HIS A 351 0.64 -20.64 -2.50
C HIS A 351 -0.70 -19.91 -2.32
N PRO A 352 -1.73 -20.13 -3.16
CA PRO A 352 -3.01 -19.41 -3.11
C PRO A 352 -3.68 -19.37 -1.71
N LEU A 353 -3.53 -20.42 -0.92
CA LEU A 353 -4.07 -20.46 0.44
C LEU A 353 -3.38 -19.46 1.37
N LEU A 354 -2.07 -19.19 1.19
CA LEU A 354 -1.33 -18.22 1.99
C LEU A 354 -1.77 -16.79 1.69
N SER A 355 -1.86 -16.45 0.41
CA SER A 355 -2.36 -15.13 -0.02
C SER A 355 -3.78 -14.86 0.48
N ARG A 356 -4.67 -15.86 0.40
CA ARG A 356 -6.04 -15.78 0.95
C ARG A 356 -6.04 -15.63 2.47
N ARG A 357 -5.13 -16.31 3.18
CA ARG A 357 -5.01 -16.17 4.63
C ARG A 357 -4.58 -14.76 5.02
N ILE A 358 -3.60 -14.18 4.31
CA ILE A 358 -3.19 -12.78 4.52
C ILE A 358 -4.39 -11.84 4.38
N VAL A 359 -5.16 -11.93 3.29
CA VAL A 359 -6.36 -11.10 3.08
C VAL A 359 -7.39 -11.29 4.21
N THR A 360 -7.55 -12.53 4.69
CA THR A 360 -8.46 -12.84 5.79
C THR A 360 -8.06 -12.14 7.08
N LEU A 361 -6.75 -12.04 7.40
CA LEU A 361 -6.27 -11.34 8.59
C LEU A 361 -6.71 -9.88 8.62
N PHE A 362 -6.67 -9.19 7.47
CA PHE A 362 -7.11 -7.79 7.40
C PHE A 362 -8.64 -7.64 7.46
N ASN A 363 -9.40 -8.59 6.91
CA ASN A 363 -10.86 -8.53 6.89
C ASN A 363 -11.54 -9.02 8.19
N CYS A 364 -10.78 -9.58 9.12
CA CYS A 364 -11.27 -10.11 10.39
C CYS A 364 -11.03 -9.09 11.51
N ALA A 365 -12.07 -8.72 12.26
CA ALA A 365 -11.98 -7.72 13.31
C ALA A 365 -11.09 -8.17 14.48
N GLU A 366 -11.06 -9.48 14.78
CA GLU A 366 -10.27 -10.07 15.84
C GLU A 366 -8.75 -9.97 15.57
N THR A 367 -8.34 -10.08 14.31
CA THR A 367 -6.92 -9.99 13.89
C THR A 367 -6.53 -8.60 13.43
N ASN A 368 -7.50 -7.71 13.18
CA ASN A 368 -7.29 -6.34 12.74
C ASN A 368 -8.10 -5.33 13.58
N PRO A 369 -7.84 -5.24 14.89
CA PRO A 369 -8.59 -4.33 15.78
C PRO A 369 -8.26 -2.85 15.53
N HIS A 370 -7.12 -2.54 14.90
CA HIS A 370 -6.65 -1.18 14.67
C HIS A 370 -7.02 -0.60 13.30
N GLY A 371 -7.82 -1.34 12.50
CA GLY A 371 -8.29 -0.86 11.20
C GLY A 371 -7.19 -0.74 10.14
N ALA A 372 -6.21 -1.62 10.18
CA ALA A 372 -5.20 -1.71 9.12
C ALA A 372 -5.85 -1.98 7.75
N GLN A 373 -5.23 -1.47 6.70
CA GLN A 373 -5.72 -1.62 5.33
C GLN A 373 -4.70 -2.37 4.46
N LEU A 374 -5.18 -3.37 3.71
CA LEU A 374 -4.42 -4.09 2.69
C LEU A 374 -4.95 -3.73 1.30
N ILE A 375 -4.12 -3.08 0.50
CA ILE A 375 -4.42 -2.72 -0.88
C ILE A 375 -3.46 -3.54 -1.75
N PHE A 376 -3.98 -4.40 -2.61
CA PHE A 376 -3.11 -5.32 -3.33
C PHE A 376 -3.56 -5.55 -4.76
N THR A 377 -2.59 -5.87 -5.63
CA THR A 377 -2.86 -6.41 -6.96
C THR A 377 -2.69 -7.92 -6.93
N THR A 378 -3.41 -8.62 -7.79
CA THR A 378 -3.34 -10.08 -7.91
C THR A 378 -3.69 -10.53 -9.32
N HIS A 379 -3.13 -11.66 -9.71
CA HIS A 379 -3.51 -12.43 -10.89
C HIS A 379 -4.27 -13.72 -10.52
N ASP A 380 -4.35 -14.06 -9.22
CA ASP A 380 -5.07 -15.24 -8.74
C ASP A 380 -6.58 -15.00 -8.75
N THR A 381 -7.25 -15.57 -9.75
CA THR A 381 -8.72 -15.47 -9.90
C THR A 381 -9.48 -16.15 -8.78
N ASN A 382 -8.88 -17.14 -8.09
CA ASN A 382 -9.48 -17.78 -6.92
C ASN A 382 -9.74 -16.80 -5.76
N MET A 383 -9.08 -15.63 -5.76
CA MET A 383 -9.37 -14.57 -4.79
C MET A 383 -10.69 -13.87 -5.05
N LEU A 384 -11.28 -13.97 -6.27
CA LEU A 384 -12.62 -13.46 -6.59
C LEU A 384 -13.72 -14.33 -5.93
N SER A 385 -13.69 -14.41 -4.63
CA SER A 385 -14.59 -15.22 -3.85
C SER A 385 -15.40 -14.37 -2.86
N LYS A 386 -16.72 -14.51 -2.89
CA LYS A 386 -17.65 -13.85 -1.95
C LYS A 386 -17.41 -14.19 -0.47
N LYS A 387 -16.63 -15.25 -0.19
CA LYS A 387 -16.21 -15.62 1.18
C LYS A 387 -14.97 -14.87 1.63
N LEU A 388 -14.21 -14.29 0.68
CA LEU A 388 -12.94 -13.62 0.93
C LEU A 388 -13.03 -12.10 0.77
N LEU A 389 -13.74 -11.64 -0.26
CA LEU A 389 -13.85 -10.22 -0.62
C LEU A 389 -15.31 -9.80 -0.78
N ARG A 390 -15.62 -8.60 -0.32
CA ARG A 390 -16.86 -7.88 -0.61
C ARG A 390 -16.80 -7.34 -2.04
N ARG A 391 -17.95 -7.16 -2.71
CA ARG A 391 -17.98 -6.56 -4.05
C ARG A 391 -17.39 -5.15 -4.11
N ASP A 392 -17.54 -4.36 -3.06
CA ASP A 392 -16.97 -3.01 -2.95
C ASP A 392 -15.45 -3.01 -2.69
N GLN A 393 -14.86 -4.17 -2.36
CA GLN A 393 -13.41 -4.35 -2.26
C GLN A 393 -12.73 -4.67 -3.61
N VAL A 394 -13.49 -5.01 -4.65
CA VAL A 394 -12.95 -5.48 -5.93
C VAL A 394 -12.94 -4.36 -6.97
N VAL A 395 -11.79 -4.18 -7.63
CA VAL A 395 -11.58 -3.24 -8.74
C VAL A 395 -10.96 -3.99 -9.92
N PHE A 396 -11.54 -3.85 -11.09
CA PHE A 396 -10.97 -4.33 -12.35
C PHE A 396 -10.18 -3.22 -13.03
N VAL A 397 -9.01 -3.56 -13.57
CA VAL A 397 -8.06 -2.62 -14.18
C VAL A 397 -7.80 -3.03 -15.61
N GLU A 398 -8.09 -2.15 -16.54
CA GLU A 398 -7.86 -2.39 -17.97
C GLU A 398 -7.07 -1.24 -18.62
N LYS A 399 -6.33 -1.60 -19.69
CA LYS A 399 -5.63 -0.67 -20.56
C LYS A 399 -5.67 -1.25 -21.97
N THR A 400 -6.56 -0.74 -22.79
CA THR A 400 -6.84 -1.26 -24.14
C THR A 400 -6.92 -0.12 -25.15
N VAL A 401 -7.05 -0.45 -26.43
CA VAL A 401 -7.36 0.53 -27.50
C VAL A 401 -8.62 1.33 -27.15
N ARG A 402 -9.64 0.67 -26.55
CA ARG A 402 -10.90 1.33 -26.13
C ARG A 402 -10.70 2.35 -25.02
N THR A 403 -9.62 2.25 -24.24
CA THR A 403 -9.24 3.21 -23.22
C THR A 403 -8.13 4.14 -23.70
N HIS A 404 -7.85 4.19 -24.99
CA HIS A 404 -6.73 4.93 -25.58
C HIS A 404 -5.39 4.58 -24.90
N TYR A 405 -5.20 3.28 -24.57
CA TYR A 405 -4.06 2.77 -23.83
C TYR A 405 -3.82 3.44 -22.47
N SER A 406 -4.82 4.16 -21.93
CA SER A 406 -4.80 4.65 -20.55
C SER A 406 -5.36 3.63 -19.56
N THR A 407 -4.89 3.68 -18.33
CA THR A 407 -5.38 2.84 -17.24
C THR A 407 -6.77 3.30 -16.84
N LYS A 408 -7.74 2.38 -16.88
CA LYS A 408 -9.10 2.59 -16.40
C LYS A 408 -9.39 1.68 -15.22
N LEU A 409 -10.01 2.23 -14.18
CA LEU A 409 -10.46 1.50 -13.00
C LEU A 409 -11.97 1.30 -13.05
N THR A 410 -12.41 0.06 -12.95
CA THR A 410 -13.83 -0.29 -12.93
C THR A 410 -14.15 -1.01 -11.62
N PRO A 411 -14.67 -0.32 -10.59
CA PRO A 411 -15.15 -0.97 -9.38
C PRO A 411 -16.24 -1.99 -9.71
N MET A 412 -16.19 -3.18 -9.11
CA MET A 412 -17.19 -4.24 -9.37
C MET A 412 -18.62 -3.77 -9.13
N MET A 413 -18.83 -2.88 -8.17
CA MET A 413 -20.14 -2.29 -7.87
C MET A 413 -20.69 -1.35 -8.95
N SER A 414 -19.84 -0.85 -9.84
CA SER A 414 -20.23 0.03 -10.94
C SER A 414 -20.59 -0.72 -12.22
N ILE A 415 -20.29 -2.02 -12.30
CA ILE A 415 -20.54 -2.84 -13.47
C ILE A 415 -22.04 -3.02 -13.67
N LYS A 416 -22.48 -2.87 -14.93
CA LYS A 416 -23.83 -3.18 -15.40
C LYS A 416 -23.69 -4.14 -16.58
N PHE A 417 -24.41 -5.25 -16.54
CA PHE A 417 -24.53 -6.16 -17.68
C PHE A 417 -25.44 -5.59 -18.75
N ASP A 418 -25.45 -6.18 -19.95
CA ASP A 418 -26.25 -5.73 -21.09
C ASP A 418 -27.76 -5.65 -20.79
N ASN A 419 -28.24 -6.51 -19.91
CA ASN A 419 -29.61 -6.49 -19.40
C ASN A 419 -29.86 -5.46 -18.29
N GLY A 420 -28.91 -4.58 -17.99
CA GLY A 420 -28.98 -3.55 -16.95
C GLY A 420 -28.80 -4.07 -15.51
N SER A 421 -28.67 -5.38 -15.31
CA SER A 421 -28.45 -5.94 -13.97
C SER A 421 -27.02 -5.70 -13.47
N LYS A 422 -26.82 -5.75 -12.16
CA LYS A 422 -25.49 -5.64 -11.51
C LYS A 422 -25.01 -7.00 -11.03
N PRO A 423 -23.69 -7.18 -10.79
CA PRO A 423 -23.16 -8.38 -10.15
C PRO A 423 -23.87 -8.66 -8.83
N ARG A 424 -24.47 -9.86 -8.71
CA ARG A 424 -25.25 -10.29 -7.53
C ARG A 424 -24.35 -11.03 -6.56
N THR A 425 -24.71 -11.04 -5.28
CA THR A 425 -23.99 -11.76 -4.22
C THR A 425 -23.94 -13.28 -4.45
N ASP A 426 -24.95 -13.84 -5.14
CA ASP A 426 -25.05 -15.27 -5.46
C ASP A 426 -24.25 -15.68 -6.72
N SER A 427 -23.76 -14.71 -7.49
CA SER A 427 -22.99 -14.97 -8.70
C SER A 427 -21.63 -15.63 -8.41
N ASN A 428 -21.15 -16.43 -9.35
CA ASN A 428 -19.75 -16.89 -9.36
C ASN A 428 -18.88 -15.80 -9.96
N TYR A 429 -18.16 -15.04 -9.12
CA TYR A 429 -17.36 -13.90 -9.55
C TYR A 429 -16.18 -14.32 -10.41
N GLU A 430 -15.49 -15.40 -10.05
CA GLU A 430 -14.36 -15.94 -10.80
C GLU A 430 -14.79 -16.36 -12.22
N LYS A 431 -15.83 -17.20 -12.32
CA LYS A 431 -16.37 -17.65 -13.61
C LYS A 431 -16.76 -16.45 -14.50
N ASN A 432 -17.49 -15.49 -13.95
CA ASN A 432 -17.91 -14.32 -14.71
C ASN A 432 -16.73 -13.45 -15.17
N TYR A 433 -15.65 -13.37 -14.38
CA TYR A 433 -14.43 -12.68 -14.76
C TYR A 433 -13.73 -13.40 -15.91
N LEU A 434 -13.51 -14.71 -15.81
CA LEU A 434 -12.89 -15.53 -16.85
C LEU A 434 -13.69 -15.53 -18.17
N GLU A 435 -15.02 -15.43 -18.09
CA GLU A 435 -15.91 -15.24 -19.25
C GLU A 435 -15.90 -13.80 -19.80
N GLY A 436 -15.09 -12.89 -19.27
CA GLY A 436 -14.96 -11.49 -19.73
C GLY A 436 -16.13 -10.57 -19.36
N LYS A 437 -17.11 -11.01 -18.55
CA LYS A 437 -18.29 -10.22 -18.18
C LYS A 437 -17.98 -8.96 -17.37
N TYR A 438 -16.80 -8.91 -16.76
CA TYR A 438 -16.32 -7.75 -15.99
C TYR A 438 -15.28 -6.92 -16.71
N GLY A 439 -14.90 -7.31 -17.96
CA GLY A 439 -13.75 -6.76 -18.66
C GLY A 439 -12.42 -7.14 -18.00
N ALA A 440 -11.37 -6.38 -18.29
CA ALA A 440 -10.03 -6.49 -17.68
C ALA A 440 -9.33 -7.87 -17.84
N ILE A 441 -9.80 -8.71 -18.77
CA ILE A 441 -9.15 -9.95 -19.17
C ILE A 441 -8.11 -9.70 -20.27
N PRO A 442 -7.09 -10.59 -20.44
CA PRO A 442 -6.22 -10.55 -21.58
C PRO A 442 -7.02 -10.73 -22.88
N TYR A 443 -6.69 -9.95 -23.90
CA TYR A 443 -7.21 -10.11 -25.25
C TYR A 443 -6.16 -10.86 -26.07
N PHE A 444 -6.55 -11.99 -26.65
CA PHE A 444 -5.75 -12.75 -27.59
C PHE A 444 -6.29 -12.47 -29.00
N GLU A 445 -5.43 -12.03 -29.92
CA GLU A 445 -5.77 -12.06 -31.35
C GLU A 445 -5.74 -13.53 -31.80
N ASP A 446 -6.81 -13.98 -32.46
CA ASP A 446 -6.99 -15.38 -32.88
C ASP A 446 -6.05 -15.75 -34.04
N GLU A 447 -4.72 -15.71 -33.83
CA GLU A 447 -3.73 -16.21 -34.77
C GLU A 447 -3.54 -17.75 -34.70
N PHE A 448 -4.25 -18.43 -33.80
CA PHE A 448 -4.16 -19.88 -33.60
C PHE A 448 -5.48 -20.61 -33.87
N GLU A 449 -6.25 -20.17 -34.90
CA GLU A 449 -7.41 -20.90 -35.38
C GLU A 449 -7.05 -22.26 -36.03
N GLY A 450 -6.30 -23.07 -35.41
CA GLY A 450 -5.90 -24.39 -35.93
C GLY A 450 -5.50 -25.41 -34.89
N CYS A 451 -5.48 -25.02 -33.61
CA CYS A 451 -5.00 -25.89 -32.54
C CYS A 451 -6.09 -26.37 -31.56
N ASN A 452 -7.37 -26.18 -31.91
CA ASN A 452 -8.50 -26.70 -31.12
C ASN A 452 -9.17 -27.85 -31.86
N GLU A 453 -8.47 -29.00 -31.99
CA GLU A 453 -9.09 -30.32 -32.21
C GLU A 453 -8.52 -31.33 -31.20
#